data_499e30fc04646ff9552966739c4ef333
#
_entry.id   499e30fc04646ff9552966739c4ef333
#
_cell.length_a   1.000
_cell.length_b   1.000
_cell.length_c   1.000
_cell.angle_alpha   90.00
_cell.angle_beta   90.00
_cell.angle_gamma   90.00
#
_symmetry.space_group_name_H-M   'P 1'
#
loop_
_entity.id
_entity.type
_entity.pdbx_description
1 polymer ?
#
loop_
_entity_poly.entity_id
_entity_poly.type
_entity_poly.pdbx_seq_one_letter_code
_entity_poly.pdbx_strand_id
1 'polypeptide(L)'
;MEQIQEFENEARNDLIEGRNAVMEALRAGRTIDKIFIAKGDVDKTLGHISSKARSAGIVVTEADRRKLDAMSQTHAHQGVIALCAVKEYSTIEDMLAIAAERGEAPLLVLCDEISDPHNLGAIIRTAECVGAHGVIIPKRRSAGLTAVVDKTSAGALEHMAVARVPNLAAAIETLKKNGLWIYGTAAEGANELWKTDLTGPACIVIGSEGTGISRLVREKCDFLVSIPLRGQISSLNASAAAAVLLYEALRQRS
;
A
#
# COMPACT_ATOMS: atom_id res chain seq x y z
N MET A 1 -14.29 -29.48 2.16
CA MET A 1 -14.72 -28.69 0.99
C MET A 1 -15.51 -27.46 1.39
N GLU A 2 -16.45 -27.52 2.33
CA GLU A 2 -17.19 -26.34 2.85
C GLU A 2 -16.28 -25.27 3.48
N GLN A 3 -15.30 -25.63 4.29
CA GLN A 3 -14.37 -24.67 4.90
C GLN A 3 -13.49 -23.93 3.88
N ILE A 4 -13.15 -24.54 2.75
CA ILE A 4 -12.38 -23.88 1.68
C ILE A 4 -13.27 -22.87 0.93
N GLN A 5 -14.56 -23.16 0.75
CA GLN A 5 -15.53 -22.27 0.13
C GLN A 5 -15.91 -21.08 1.05
N GLU A 6 -15.98 -21.27 2.37
CA GLU A 6 -16.14 -20.16 3.32
C GLU A 6 -14.93 -19.21 3.30
N PHE A 7 -13.71 -19.74 3.27
CA PHE A 7 -12.48 -18.94 3.16
C PHE A 7 -12.36 -18.18 1.83
N GLU A 8 -12.88 -18.73 0.72
CA GLU A 8 -12.92 -18.01 -0.56
C GLU A 8 -13.98 -16.91 -0.59
N ASN A 9 -15.10 -17.08 0.11
CA ASN A 9 -16.16 -16.07 0.20
C ASN A 9 -15.79 -14.89 1.14
N GLU A 10 -15.13 -15.13 2.27
CA GLU A 10 -14.65 -14.07 3.15
C GLU A 10 -13.58 -13.19 2.48
N ALA A 11 -12.74 -13.78 1.62
CA ALA A 11 -11.66 -13.09 0.93
C ALA A 11 -12.10 -12.06 -0.10
N ARG A 12 -13.41 -11.90 -0.36
CA ARG A 12 -13.92 -11.09 -1.47
C ARG A 12 -14.98 -10.04 -1.10
N ASN A 13 -15.15 -9.76 0.19
CA ASN A 13 -16.08 -8.72 0.67
C ASN A 13 -15.68 -7.28 0.26
N ASP A 14 -14.54 -7.13 -0.41
CA ASP A 14 -14.02 -5.88 -0.92
C ASP A 14 -14.48 -5.56 -2.35
N LEU A 15 -15.24 -6.45 -3.03
CA LEU A 15 -15.74 -6.23 -4.38
C LEU A 15 -17.19 -5.75 -4.39
N ILE A 16 -17.46 -4.72 -5.19
CA ILE A 16 -18.81 -4.27 -5.52
C ILE A 16 -19.00 -4.39 -7.02
N GLU A 17 -20.01 -5.14 -7.44
CA GLU A 17 -20.29 -5.46 -8.82
C GLU A 17 -21.60 -4.86 -9.30
N GLY A 18 -21.63 -4.42 -10.56
CA GLY A 18 -22.80 -3.89 -11.23
C GLY A 18 -22.99 -2.39 -11.06
N ARG A 19 -23.67 -1.80 -12.03
CA ARG A 19 -23.79 -0.33 -12.21
C ARG A 19 -24.45 0.36 -11.04
N ASN A 20 -25.56 -0.20 -10.57
CA ASN A 20 -26.34 0.41 -9.48
C ASN A 20 -25.58 0.33 -8.16
N ALA A 21 -24.99 -0.82 -7.84
CA ALA A 21 -24.24 -1.02 -6.60
C ALA A 21 -23.01 -0.12 -6.53
N VAL A 22 -22.24 0.00 -7.64
CA VAL A 22 -21.08 0.89 -7.72
C VAL A 22 -21.50 2.36 -7.60
N MET A 23 -22.63 2.76 -8.23
CA MET A 23 -23.15 4.11 -8.13
C MET A 23 -23.57 4.45 -6.69
N GLU A 24 -24.25 3.53 -6.01
CA GLU A 24 -24.64 3.72 -4.60
C GLU A 24 -23.42 3.79 -3.67
N ALA A 25 -22.40 2.95 -3.88
CA ALA A 25 -21.15 3.01 -3.14
C ALA A 25 -20.45 4.38 -3.29
N LEU A 26 -20.45 4.93 -4.53
CA LEU A 26 -19.94 6.29 -4.81
C LEU A 26 -20.76 7.39 -4.13
N ARG A 27 -22.09 7.21 -4.02
CA ARG A 27 -22.98 8.17 -3.34
C ARG A 27 -22.84 8.12 -1.83
N ALA A 28 -22.70 6.91 -1.30
CA ALA A 28 -22.52 6.68 0.14
C ALA A 28 -21.13 7.07 0.65
N GLY A 29 -20.21 7.51 -0.23
CA GLY A 29 -18.85 7.89 0.17
C GLY A 29 -17.97 6.71 0.61
N ARG A 30 -18.31 5.47 0.18
CA ARG A 30 -17.53 4.30 0.53
C ARG A 30 -16.09 4.43 0.01
N THR A 31 -15.13 3.99 0.79
CA THR A 31 -13.71 4.04 0.43
C THR A 31 -13.40 3.06 -0.71
N ILE A 32 -13.38 3.58 -1.94
CA ILE A 32 -13.12 2.81 -3.15
C ILE A 32 -11.68 3.04 -3.59
N ASP A 33 -10.91 1.96 -3.71
CA ASP A 33 -9.53 1.99 -4.17
C ASP A 33 -9.41 2.14 -5.67
N LYS A 34 -10.23 1.38 -6.40
CA LYS A 34 -10.18 1.34 -7.86
C LYS A 34 -11.52 0.92 -8.44
N ILE A 35 -11.85 1.47 -9.58
CA ILE A 35 -12.98 1.01 -10.39
C ILE A 35 -12.44 0.48 -11.72
N PHE A 36 -12.86 -0.74 -12.07
CA PHE A 36 -12.63 -1.35 -13.37
C PHE A 36 -13.88 -1.19 -14.23
N ILE A 37 -13.70 -0.70 -15.45
CA ILE A 37 -14.78 -0.50 -16.42
C ILE A 37 -14.43 -1.27 -17.70
N ALA A 38 -15.41 -1.97 -18.28
CA ALA A 38 -15.24 -2.72 -19.52
C ALA A 38 -14.81 -1.80 -20.66
N LYS A 39 -13.74 -2.19 -21.36
CA LYS A 39 -13.22 -1.47 -22.53
C LYS A 39 -14.20 -1.57 -23.70
N GLY A 40 -14.47 -0.43 -24.35
CA GLY A 40 -15.32 -0.37 -25.54
C GLY A 40 -16.83 -0.31 -25.27
N ASP A 41 -17.28 -0.38 -24.02
CA ASP A 41 -18.68 -0.21 -23.66
C ASP A 41 -19.04 1.29 -23.62
N VAL A 42 -19.66 1.78 -24.70
CA VAL A 42 -20.11 3.19 -24.81
C VAL A 42 -21.51 3.33 -24.20
N ASP A 43 -21.59 3.16 -22.88
CA ASP A 43 -22.84 3.31 -22.15
C ASP A 43 -22.81 4.61 -21.34
N LYS A 44 -23.89 5.39 -21.40
CA LYS A 44 -24.02 6.65 -20.64
C LYS A 44 -23.87 6.45 -19.12
N THR A 45 -24.33 5.32 -18.60
CA THR A 45 -24.22 4.99 -17.16
C THR A 45 -22.78 4.73 -16.76
N LEU A 46 -22.02 3.97 -17.54
CA LEU A 46 -20.59 3.71 -17.29
C LEU A 46 -19.79 5.00 -17.42
N GLY A 47 -20.10 5.85 -18.40
CA GLY A 47 -19.51 7.18 -18.53
C GLY A 47 -19.77 8.07 -17.32
N HIS A 48 -20.97 8.03 -16.75
CA HIS A 48 -21.32 8.78 -15.54
C HIS A 48 -20.59 8.26 -14.30
N ILE A 49 -20.51 6.93 -14.13
CA ILE A 49 -19.73 6.30 -13.05
C ILE A 49 -18.27 6.72 -13.16
N SER A 50 -17.66 6.64 -14.35
CA SER A 50 -16.28 7.02 -14.61
C SER A 50 -16.01 8.49 -14.24
N SER A 51 -16.88 9.39 -14.70
CA SER A 51 -16.77 10.83 -14.41
C SER A 51 -16.84 11.11 -12.91
N LYS A 52 -17.87 10.56 -12.23
CA LYS A 52 -18.06 10.75 -10.79
C LYS A 52 -16.89 10.19 -9.97
N ALA A 53 -16.40 8.99 -10.34
CA ALA A 53 -15.25 8.38 -9.69
C ALA A 53 -13.96 9.22 -9.84
N ARG A 54 -13.69 9.72 -11.06
CA ARG A 54 -12.52 10.59 -11.31
C ARG A 54 -12.62 11.91 -10.55
N SER A 55 -13.81 12.52 -10.47
CA SER A 55 -14.04 13.73 -9.67
C SER A 55 -13.81 13.49 -8.18
N ALA A 56 -14.08 12.28 -7.69
CA ALA A 56 -13.78 11.87 -6.31
C ALA A 56 -12.30 11.43 -6.10
N GLY A 57 -11.44 11.54 -7.12
CA GLY A 57 -10.04 11.15 -7.05
C GLY A 57 -9.80 9.63 -7.01
N ILE A 58 -10.82 8.83 -7.40
CA ILE A 58 -10.74 7.37 -7.45
C ILE A 58 -10.07 6.95 -8.76
N VAL A 59 -9.20 5.94 -8.69
CA VAL A 59 -8.52 5.39 -9.87
C VAL A 59 -9.52 4.60 -10.70
N VAL A 60 -9.73 5.02 -11.97
CA VAL A 60 -10.54 4.29 -12.95
C VAL A 60 -9.62 3.65 -13.97
N THR A 61 -9.77 2.34 -14.18
CA THR A 61 -8.98 1.55 -15.13
C THR A 61 -9.91 0.85 -16.11
N GLU A 62 -9.65 1.00 -17.40
CA GLU A 62 -10.30 0.19 -18.41
C GLU A 62 -9.73 -1.23 -18.40
N ALA A 63 -10.59 -2.22 -18.48
CA ALA A 63 -10.21 -3.63 -18.48
C ALA A 63 -11.00 -4.39 -19.56
N ASP A 64 -10.39 -5.42 -20.10
CA ASP A 64 -11.09 -6.33 -20.99
C ASP A 64 -12.19 -7.08 -20.22
N ARG A 65 -13.27 -7.42 -20.92
CA ARG A 65 -14.43 -8.09 -20.30
C ARG A 65 -14.05 -9.41 -19.62
N ARG A 66 -13.12 -10.16 -20.23
CA ARG A 66 -12.58 -11.40 -19.64
C ARG A 66 -11.94 -11.18 -18.26
N LYS A 67 -11.28 -10.03 -18.07
CA LYS A 67 -10.70 -9.69 -16.77
C LYS A 67 -11.78 -9.39 -15.74
N LEU A 68 -12.85 -8.71 -16.13
CA LEU A 68 -14.01 -8.47 -15.25
C LEU A 68 -14.71 -9.77 -14.92
N ASP A 69 -14.93 -10.67 -15.89
CA ASP A 69 -15.51 -11.99 -15.68
C ASP A 69 -14.69 -12.84 -14.68
N ALA A 70 -13.35 -12.77 -14.79
CA ALA A 70 -12.43 -13.47 -13.88
C ALA A 70 -12.40 -12.87 -12.46
N MET A 71 -12.69 -11.59 -12.31
CA MET A 71 -12.79 -10.92 -11.00
C MET A 71 -14.16 -11.07 -10.36
N SER A 72 -15.21 -11.24 -11.19
CA SER A 72 -16.60 -11.23 -10.75
C SER A 72 -16.93 -12.51 -9.95
N GLN A 73 -17.64 -12.30 -8.85
CA GLN A 73 -18.18 -13.38 -8.01
C GLN A 73 -19.58 -13.80 -8.45
N THR A 74 -20.38 -12.82 -8.88
CA THR A 74 -21.79 -13.01 -9.19
C THR A 74 -22.03 -13.23 -10.67
N HIS A 75 -21.01 -13.06 -11.52
CA HIS A 75 -21.10 -13.03 -12.99
C HIS A 75 -22.09 -11.97 -13.53
N ALA A 76 -22.50 -11.01 -12.68
CA ALA A 76 -23.48 -9.98 -13.00
C ALA A 76 -22.88 -8.55 -12.94
N HIS A 77 -21.57 -8.40 -13.21
CA HIS A 77 -20.83 -7.14 -13.08
C HIS A 77 -21.30 -6.02 -14.03
N GLN A 78 -22.07 -6.30 -15.07
CA GLN A 78 -22.63 -5.28 -15.99
C GLN A 78 -21.58 -4.30 -16.55
N GLY A 79 -20.34 -4.74 -16.74
CA GLY A 79 -19.24 -3.93 -17.25
C GLY A 79 -18.53 -3.05 -16.23
N VAL A 80 -18.83 -3.18 -14.93
CA VAL A 80 -18.15 -2.41 -13.88
C VAL A 80 -17.98 -3.22 -12.60
N ILE A 81 -16.78 -3.11 -12.00
CA ILE A 81 -16.43 -3.65 -10.69
C ILE A 81 -15.67 -2.58 -9.92
N ALA A 82 -16.05 -2.32 -8.68
CA ALA A 82 -15.31 -1.49 -7.74
C ALA A 82 -14.59 -2.36 -6.70
N LEU A 83 -13.33 -2.06 -6.46
CA LEU A 83 -12.53 -2.63 -5.39
C LEU A 83 -12.51 -1.62 -4.24
N CYS A 84 -13.05 -2.02 -3.09
CA CYS A 84 -13.14 -1.19 -1.90
C CYS A 84 -12.03 -1.54 -0.91
N ALA A 85 -11.60 -0.56 -0.14
CA ALA A 85 -10.75 -0.82 1.01
C ALA A 85 -11.55 -1.52 2.12
N VAL A 86 -10.93 -2.50 2.77
CA VAL A 86 -11.51 -3.21 3.93
C VAL A 86 -11.39 -2.40 5.21
N LYS A 87 -10.52 -1.39 5.23
CA LYS A 87 -10.29 -0.45 6.32
C LYS A 87 -10.13 0.97 5.77
N GLU A 88 -10.59 1.97 6.51
CA GLU A 88 -10.37 3.37 6.15
C GLU A 88 -8.89 3.75 6.22
N TYR A 89 -8.48 4.62 5.30
CA TYR A 89 -7.11 5.14 5.30
C TYR A 89 -6.94 6.25 6.32
N SER A 90 -5.82 6.21 7.03
CA SER A 90 -5.34 7.28 7.88
C SER A 90 -4.62 8.36 7.06
N THR A 91 -4.27 9.46 7.72
CA THR A 91 -3.41 10.51 7.18
C THR A 91 -1.96 10.38 7.71
N ILE A 92 -1.02 11.11 7.13
CA ILE A 92 0.35 11.20 7.67
C ILE A 92 0.33 11.88 9.04
N GLU A 93 -0.54 12.85 9.21
CA GLU A 93 -0.74 13.58 10.47
C GLU A 93 -1.19 12.65 11.60
N ASP A 94 -2.10 11.70 11.31
CA ASP A 94 -2.53 10.69 12.29
C ASP A 94 -1.37 9.81 12.75
N MET A 95 -0.49 9.40 11.81
CA MET A 95 0.68 8.59 12.14
C MET A 95 1.68 9.35 13.04
N LEU A 96 1.90 10.63 12.76
CA LEU A 96 2.76 11.48 13.58
C LEU A 96 2.15 11.72 14.95
N ALA A 97 0.82 11.86 15.04
CA ALA A 97 0.11 11.98 16.31
C ALA A 97 0.26 10.70 17.16
N ILE A 98 0.15 9.51 16.57
CA ILE A 98 0.38 8.22 17.26
C ILE A 98 1.80 8.18 17.88
N ALA A 99 2.83 8.61 17.12
CA ALA A 99 4.19 8.66 17.64
C ALA A 99 4.34 9.64 18.80
N ALA A 100 3.73 10.82 18.69
CA ALA A 100 3.74 11.84 19.74
C ALA A 100 3.01 11.37 21.01
N GLU A 101 1.85 10.71 20.87
CA GLU A 101 1.09 10.13 22.00
C GLU A 101 1.88 9.04 22.74
N ARG A 102 2.68 8.25 22.00
CA ARG A 102 3.56 7.23 22.60
C ARG A 102 4.85 7.82 23.19
N GLY A 103 5.16 9.10 22.92
CA GLY A 103 6.43 9.73 23.30
C GLY A 103 7.64 9.13 22.57
N GLU A 104 7.45 8.60 21.38
CA GLU A 104 8.45 7.87 20.60
C GLU A 104 8.90 8.68 19.37
N ALA A 105 10.15 8.47 18.95
CA ALA A 105 10.62 8.99 17.66
C ALA A 105 9.86 8.28 16.51
N PRO A 106 9.21 9.03 15.58
CA PRO A 106 8.43 8.40 14.52
C PRO A 106 9.24 7.38 13.71
N LEU A 107 8.65 6.20 13.47
CA LEU A 107 9.13 5.19 12.54
C LEU A 107 8.02 4.90 11.55
N LEU A 108 8.21 5.27 10.29
CA LEU A 108 7.24 5.07 9.23
C LEU A 108 7.83 4.21 8.11
N VAL A 109 6.97 3.52 7.39
CA VAL A 109 7.32 2.76 6.18
C VAL A 109 6.65 3.40 4.98
N LEU A 110 7.39 3.64 3.90
CA LEU A 110 6.85 4.11 2.64
C LEU A 110 7.08 3.04 1.57
N CYS A 111 5.99 2.56 0.97
CA CYS A 111 6.03 1.53 -0.07
C CYS A 111 5.98 2.17 -1.45
N ASP A 112 7.01 1.97 -2.26
CA ASP A 112 7.08 2.46 -3.64
C ASP A 112 6.89 1.32 -4.63
N GLU A 113 5.77 1.35 -5.38
CA GLU A 113 5.38 0.34 -6.38
C GLU A 113 5.23 -1.11 -5.85
N ILE A 114 4.86 -1.28 -4.57
CA ILE A 114 4.51 -2.58 -4.02
C ILE A 114 3.11 -2.98 -4.51
N SER A 115 3.03 -3.69 -5.62
CA SER A 115 1.77 -4.05 -6.30
C SER A 115 1.24 -5.43 -5.90
N ASP A 116 2.06 -6.29 -5.30
CA ASP A 116 1.62 -7.58 -4.77
C ASP A 116 0.97 -7.39 -3.39
N PRO A 117 -0.31 -7.76 -3.21
CA PRO A 117 -1.00 -7.65 -1.94
C PRO A 117 -0.40 -8.55 -0.84
N HIS A 118 0.24 -9.67 -1.18
CA HIS A 118 0.93 -10.51 -0.21
C HIS A 118 2.15 -9.80 0.39
N ASN A 119 2.94 -9.12 -0.43
CA ASN A 119 4.05 -8.32 0.05
C ASN A 119 3.58 -7.16 0.93
N LEU A 120 2.54 -6.43 0.50
CA LEU A 120 2.01 -5.32 1.29
C LEU A 120 1.49 -5.80 2.66
N GLY A 121 0.72 -6.90 2.70
CA GLY A 121 0.23 -7.46 3.96
C GLY A 121 1.35 -7.90 4.89
N ALA A 122 2.40 -8.55 4.36
CA ALA A 122 3.57 -8.95 5.14
C ALA A 122 4.38 -7.75 5.65
N ILE A 123 4.50 -6.67 4.86
CA ILE A 123 5.14 -5.41 5.29
C ILE A 123 4.33 -4.77 6.43
N ILE A 124 3.00 -4.68 6.31
CA ILE A 124 2.11 -4.14 7.35
C ILE A 124 2.26 -4.95 8.64
N ARG A 125 2.26 -6.28 8.54
CA ARG A 125 2.46 -7.16 9.69
C ARG A 125 3.80 -6.92 10.38
N THR A 126 4.87 -6.83 9.62
CA THR A 126 6.20 -6.56 10.17
C THR A 126 6.27 -5.18 10.80
N ALA A 127 5.70 -4.16 10.15
CA ALA A 127 5.66 -2.80 10.68
C ALA A 127 4.93 -2.74 12.04
N GLU A 128 3.83 -3.46 12.18
CA GLU A 128 3.10 -3.59 13.45
C GLU A 128 3.96 -4.27 14.51
N CYS A 129 4.56 -5.43 14.19
CA CYS A 129 5.40 -6.19 15.12
C CYS A 129 6.60 -5.41 15.67
N VAL A 130 7.15 -4.47 14.93
CA VAL A 130 8.27 -3.61 15.39
C VAL A 130 7.80 -2.31 16.04
N GLY A 131 6.49 -2.08 16.15
CA GLY A 131 5.92 -0.86 16.73
C GLY A 131 6.04 0.36 15.83
N ALA A 132 6.14 0.21 14.51
CA ALA A 132 6.08 1.34 13.59
C ALA A 132 4.75 2.09 13.69
N HIS A 133 4.74 3.40 13.39
CA HIS A 133 3.59 4.26 13.59
C HIS A 133 2.69 4.36 12.35
N GLY A 134 3.14 3.84 11.20
CA GLY A 134 2.31 3.81 10.01
C GLY A 134 3.02 3.33 8.75
N VAL A 135 2.20 2.96 7.75
CA VAL A 135 2.62 2.55 6.41
C VAL A 135 2.00 3.49 5.38
N ILE A 136 2.81 4.01 4.46
CA ILE A 136 2.39 4.95 3.41
C ILE A 136 2.45 4.23 2.07
N ILE A 137 1.35 4.24 1.32
CA ILE A 137 1.25 3.65 -0.02
C ILE A 137 0.80 4.69 -1.04
N PRO A 138 1.19 4.58 -2.33
CA PRO A 138 0.68 5.46 -3.36
C PRO A 138 -0.71 5.02 -3.85
N LYS A 139 -1.51 5.98 -4.37
CA LYS A 139 -2.81 5.69 -4.99
C LYS A 139 -2.70 4.85 -6.28
N ARG A 140 -1.55 4.86 -6.94
CA ARG A 140 -1.30 4.16 -8.21
C ARG A 140 -0.08 3.27 -8.09
N ARG A 141 -0.03 2.19 -8.88
CA ARG A 141 1.07 1.23 -8.91
C ARG A 141 1.37 0.60 -7.55
N SER A 142 0.33 0.36 -6.77
CA SER A 142 0.42 -0.28 -5.46
C SER A 142 -0.82 -1.13 -5.22
N ALA A 143 -0.70 -2.15 -4.40
CA ALA A 143 -1.84 -2.80 -3.79
C ALA A 143 -2.55 -1.80 -2.87
N GLY A 144 -3.88 -1.90 -2.78
CA GLY A 144 -4.70 -1.20 -1.78
C GLY A 144 -5.00 -2.13 -0.60
N LEU A 145 -5.78 -1.65 0.37
CA LEU A 145 -6.18 -2.44 1.54
C LEU A 145 -7.32 -3.42 1.19
N THR A 146 -6.96 -4.44 0.43
CA THR A 146 -7.88 -5.50 -0.01
C THR A 146 -8.03 -6.60 1.05
N ALA A 147 -9.03 -7.46 0.90
CA ALA A 147 -9.20 -8.65 1.75
C ALA A 147 -7.95 -9.58 1.74
N VAL A 148 -7.20 -9.62 0.62
CA VAL A 148 -5.93 -10.38 0.56
C VAL A 148 -4.86 -9.74 1.44
N VAL A 149 -4.75 -8.41 1.46
CA VAL A 149 -3.81 -7.67 2.34
C VAL A 149 -4.18 -7.90 3.80
N ASP A 150 -5.45 -7.81 4.14
CA ASP A 150 -5.94 -8.06 5.49
C ASP A 150 -5.60 -9.47 5.96
N LYS A 151 -5.96 -10.48 5.19
CA LYS A 151 -5.63 -11.89 5.47
C LYS A 151 -4.12 -12.11 5.64
N THR A 152 -3.30 -11.54 4.76
CA THR A 152 -1.84 -11.71 4.79
C THR A 152 -1.19 -10.96 5.96
N SER A 153 -1.78 -9.84 6.37
CA SER A 153 -1.35 -9.10 7.56
C SER A 153 -1.64 -9.84 8.88
N ALA A 154 -2.45 -10.91 8.84
CA ALA A 154 -2.83 -11.72 10.01
C ALA A 154 -3.38 -10.87 11.17
N GLY A 155 -4.24 -9.90 10.87
CA GLY A 155 -4.87 -9.00 11.83
C GLY A 155 -4.06 -7.74 12.16
N ALA A 156 -2.80 -7.63 11.72
CA ALA A 156 -2.00 -6.43 11.98
C ALA A 156 -2.59 -5.16 11.33
N LEU A 157 -3.35 -5.31 10.24
CA LEU A 157 -4.01 -4.20 9.58
C LEU A 157 -4.98 -3.46 10.52
N GLU A 158 -5.64 -4.14 11.45
CA GLU A 158 -6.55 -3.51 12.42
C GLU A 158 -5.83 -2.50 13.34
N HIS A 159 -4.56 -2.74 13.63
CA HIS A 159 -3.75 -1.94 14.56
C HIS A 159 -2.83 -0.94 13.86
N MET A 160 -2.57 -1.11 12.57
CA MET A 160 -1.63 -0.28 11.81
C MET A 160 -2.33 0.86 11.08
N ALA A 161 -1.88 2.09 11.28
CA ALA A 161 -2.29 3.23 10.46
C ALA A 161 -1.70 3.09 9.05
N VAL A 162 -2.56 3.19 8.01
CA VAL A 162 -2.11 3.15 6.61
C VAL A 162 -2.60 4.40 5.89
N ALA A 163 -1.68 5.21 5.35
CA ALA A 163 -2.02 6.37 4.54
C ALA A 163 -1.89 6.06 3.05
N ARG A 164 -2.83 6.58 2.26
CA ARG A 164 -2.82 6.42 0.81
C ARG A 164 -2.69 7.77 0.12
N VAL A 165 -1.52 8.03 -0.44
CA VAL A 165 -1.15 9.34 -0.96
C VAL A 165 -1.16 9.41 -2.49
N PRO A 166 -1.51 10.56 -3.09
CA PRO A 166 -1.50 10.71 -4.55
C PRO A 166 -0.08 10.79 -5.14
N ASN A 167 0.91 11.23 -4.34
CA ASN A 167 2.28 11.48 -4.77
C ASN A 167 3.26 11.23 -3.61
N LEU A 168 4.14 10.22 -3.80
CA LEU A 168 5.14 9.85 -2.79
C LEU A 168 6.20 10.94 -2.57
N ALA A 169 6.64 11.63 -3.62
CA ALA A 169 7.61 12.71 -3.48
C ALA A 169 7.07 13.88 -2.63
N ALA A 170 5.80 14.23 -2.79
CA ALA A 170 5.14 15.23 -1.95
C ALA A 170 4.98 14.74 -0.50
N ALA A 171 4.64 13.46 -0.31
CA ALA A 171 4.59 12.86 1.03
C ALA A 171 5.95 12.90 1.73
N ILE A 172 7.04 12.57 1.02
CA ILE A 172 8.41 12.67 1.53
C ILE A 172 8.72 14.10 1.98
N GLU A 173 8.39 15.12 1.19
CA GLU A 173 8.60 16.52 1.59
C GLU A 173 7.81 16.89 2.86
N THR A 174 6.59 16.34 3.01
CA THR A 174 5.81 16.53 4.24
C THR A 174 6.50 15.87 5.43
N LEU A 175 7.01 14.65 5.28
CA LEU A 175 7.74 13.94 6.34
C LEU A 175 9.02 14.70 6.75
N LYS A 176 9.80 15.17 5.78
CA LYS A 176 11.00 15.99 6.04
C LYS A 176 10.70 17.28 6.81
N LYS A 177 9.62 17.96 6.45
CA LYS A 177 9.17 19.18 7.18
C LYS A 177 8.79 18.87 8.63
N ASN A 178 8.39 17.63 8.92
CA ASN A 178 8.12 17.14 10.27
C ASN A 178 9.35 16.50 10.95
N GLY A 179 10.54 16.69 10.39
CA GLY A 179 11.81 16.28 11.01
C GLY A 179 12.21 14.82 10.79
N LEU A 180 11.55 14.07 9.90
CA LEU A 180 11.94 12.70 9.62
C LEU A 180 13.06 12.62 8.59
N TRP A 181 14.01 11.75 8.82
CA TRP A 181 15.00 11.33 7.84
C TRP A 181 14.46 10.23 6.94
N ILE A 182 14.75 10.30 5.66
CA ILE A 182 14.22 9.39 4.64
C ILE A 182 15.33 8.43 4.18
N TYR A 183 15.15 7.15 4.48
CA TYR A 183 16.10 6.09 4.16
C TYR A 183 15.57 5.24 3.01
N GLY A 184 16.13 5.42 1.82
CA GLY A 184 15.73 4.66 0.62
C GLY A 184 16.52 3.36 0.49
N THR A 185 15.85 2.25 0.19
CA THR A 185 16.52 0.98 -0.08
C THR A 185 17.18 0.97 -1.46
N ALA A 186 18.45 0.58 -1.54
CA ALA A 186 19.16 0.44 -2.80
C ALA A 186 20.18 -0.68 -2.72
N ALA A 187 20.45 -1.35 -3.86
CA ALA A 187 21.46 -2.40 -3.94
C ALA A 187 22.88 -1.82 -4.05
N GLU A 188 23.03 -0.71 -4.77
CA GLU A 188 24.32 -0.10 -5.08
C GLU A 188 24.38 1.37 -4.67
N GLY A 189 25.59 1.85 -4.36
CA GLY A 189 25.84 3.26 -4.02
C GLY A 189 25.21 3.69 -2.69
N ALA A 190 25.00 2.75 -1.79
CA ALA A 190 24.31 2.94 -0.52
C ALA A 190 25.21 2.58 0.67
N ASN A 191 24.89 3.14 1.83
CA ASN A 191 25.51 2.75 3.08
C ASN A 191 25.01 1.37 3.51
N GLU A 192 25.89 0.56 4.09
CA GLU A 192 25.46 -0.70 4.70
C GLU A 192 24.49 -0.44 5.86
N LEU A 193 23.42 -1.21 5.95
CA LEU A 193 22.41 -1.10 7.01
C LEU A 193 23.04 -1.08 8.41
N TRP A 194 24.02 -1.96 8.65
CA TRP A 194 24.67 -2.10 9.97
C TRP A 194 25.52 -0.90 10.39
N LYS A 195 25.77 0.04 9.46
CA LYS A 195 26.52 1.29 9.70
C LYS A 195 25.62 2.53 9.63
N THR A 196 24.32 2.32 9.48
CA THR A 196 23.32 3.40 9.35
C THR A 196 22.63 3.64 10.69
N ASP A 197 22.58 4.88 11.14
CA ASP A 197 21.85 5.28 12.35
C ASP A 197 20.36 5.42 12.05
N LEU A 198 19.54 4.62 12.71
CA LEU A 198 18.08 4.59 12.61
C LEU A 198 17.39 4.95 13.95
N THR A 199 18.12 5.52 14.91
CA THR A 199 17.60 5.83 16.26
C THR A 199 16.65 7.02 16.27
N GLY A 200 16.86 8.01 15.38
CA GLY A 200 16.01 9.20 15.27
C GLY A 200 14.72 9.00 14.49
N PRO A 201 13.92 10.08 14.30
CA PRO A 201 12.72 10.06 13.47
C PRO A 201 13.05 9.60 12.04
N ALA A 202 12.43 8.50 11.57
CA ALA A 202 12.81 7.84 10.33
C ALA A 202 11.60 7.39 9.50
N CYS A 203 11.74 7.50 8.18
CA CYS A 203 10.88 6.83 7.21
C CYS A 203 11.72 5.92 6.33
N ILE A 204 11.46 4.62 6.37
CA ILE A 204 12.13 3.59 5.56
C ILE A 204 11.33 3.38 4.28
N VAL A 205 11.95 3.59 3.13
CA VAL A 205 11.34 3.44 1.82
C VAL A 205 11.67 2.07 1.24
N ILE A 206 10.63 1.27 1.00
CA ILE A 206 10.73 -0.06 0.42
C ILE A 206 10.28 0.01 -1.04
N GLY A 207 11.15 -0.39 -1.95
CA GLY A 207 10.87 -0.45 -3.38
C GLY A 207 10.40 -1.82 -3.84
N SER A 208 9.96 -1.91 -5.11
CA SER A 208 9.57 -3.16 -5.76
C SER A 208 10.77 -4.10 -5.99
N GLU A 209 10.49 -5.40 -6.12
CA GLU A 209 11.51 -6.45 -6.24
C GLU A 209 12.39 -6.32 -7.49
N GLY A 210 11.86 -5.81 -8.60
CA GLY A 210 12.58 -5.72 -9.87
C GLY A 210 13.33 -4.41 -10.05
N THR A 211 12.65 -3.29 -9.83
CA THR A 211 13.16 -1.93 -10.12
C THR A 211 13.65 -1.18 -8.88
N GLY A 212 13.39 -1.71 -7.68
CA GLY A 212 13.68 -1.03 -6.43
C GLY A 212 12.78 0.20 -6.25
N ILE A 213 13.33 1.25 -5.63
CA ILE A 213 12.65 2.54 -5.49
C ILE A 213 12.74 3.36 -6.78
N SER A 214 11.66 4.03 -7.15
CA SER A 214 11.60 4.86 -8.35
C SER A 214 12.59 6.02 -8.30
N ARG A 215 13.05 6.47 -9.47
CA ARG A 215 14.07 7.54 -9.57
C ARG A 215 13.70 8.78 -8.76
N LEU A 216 12.47 9.26 -8.89
CA LEU A 216 12.02 10.47 -8.22
C LEU A 216 11.99 10.31 -6.69
N VAL A 217 11.59 9.14 -6.19
CA VAL A 217 11.61 8.82 -4.76
C VAL A 217 13.06 8.72 -4.27
N ARG A 218 13.94 8.06 -5.05
CA ARG A 218 15.38 7.94 -4.73
C ARG A 218 16.07 9.30 -4.60
N GLU A 219 15.78 10.24 -5.50
CA GLU A 219 16.32 11.62 -5.48
C GLU A 219 15.86 12.41 -4.25
N LYS A 220 14.76 12.01 -3.60
CA LYS A 220 14.21 12.63 -2.40
C LYS A 220 14.67 11.98 -1.09
N CYS A 221 15.29 10.82 -1.13
CA CYS A 221 15.86 10.19 0.05
C CYS A 221 17.07 10.98 0.56
N ASP A 222 17.22 11.06 1.88
CA ASP A 222 18.39 11.66 2.52
C ASP A 222 19.56 10.70 2.53
N PHE A 223 19.26 9.41 2.72
CA PHE A 223 20.22 8.33 2.73
C PHE A 223 19.74 7.17 1.86
N LEU A 224 20.69 6.48 1.25
CA LEU A 224 20.45 5.20 0.61
C LEU A 224 21.08 4.12 1.49
N VAL A 225 20.33 3.04 1.72
CA VAL A 225 20.69 1.95 2.62
C VAL A 225 20.63 0.62 1.88
N SER A 226 21.67 -0.20 2.04
CA SER A 226 21.74 -1.54 1.45
C SER A 226 21.81 -2.61 2.54
N ILE A 227 21.16 -3.74 2.29
CA ILE A 227 21.32 -4.96 3.06
C ILE A 227 22.47 -5.75 2.42
N PRO A 228 23.57 -6.07 3.14
CA PRO A 228 24.65 -6.84 2.59
C PRO A 228 24.22 -8.24 2.17
N LEU A 229 24.45 -8.59 0.92
CA LEU A 229 24.17 -9.91 0.35
C LEU A 229 25.48 -10.64 0.07
N ARG A 230 25.56 -11.92 0.40
CA ARG A 230 26.74 -12.75 0.22
C ARG A 230 26.57 -13.83 -0.86
N GLY A 231 25.35 -14.00 -1.32
CA GLY A 231 24.98 -15.00 -2.33
C GLY A 231 25.12 -14.46 -3.77
N GLN A 232 24.68 -15.26 -4.73
CA GLN A 232 24.65 -14.89 -6.16
C GLN A 232 23.39 -14.11 -6.54
N ILE A 233 22.35 -14.17 -5.71
CA ILE A 233 21.10 -13.44 -5.94
C ILE A 233 21.30 -11.99 -5.49
N SER A 234 20.90 -11.04 -6.34
CA SER A 234 21.16 -9.60 -6.17
C SER A 234 20.12 -8.84 -5.33
N SER A 235 19.03 -9.49 -4.92
CA SER A 235 17.96 -8.84 -4.16
C SER A 235 17.21 -9.81 -3.27
N LEU A 236 16.62 -9.30 -2.19
CA LEU A 236 15.61 -10.00 -1.38
C LEU A 236 14.22 -9.70 -1.92
N ASN A 237 13.25 -10.55 -1.57
CA ASN A 237 11.84 -10.21 -1.67
C ASN A 237 11.56 -8.91 -0.89
N ALA A 238 10.64 -8.07 -1.37
CA ALA A 238 10.38 -6.73 -0.80
C ALA A 238 9.96 -6.80 0.67
N SER A 239 9.11 -7.76 1.05
CA SER A 239 8.68 -7.91 2.44
C SER A 239 9.79 -8.46 3.34
N ALA A 240 10.68 -9.32 2.82
CA ALA A 240 11.85 -9.80 3.54
C ALA A 240 12.87 -8.67 3.77
N ALA A 241 13.11 -7.83 2.77
CA ALA A 241 13.95 -6.65 2.91
C ALA A 241 13.39 -5.68 3.95
N ALA A 242 12.08 -5.43 3.91
CA ALA A 242 11.39 -4.62 4.91
C ALA A 242 11.58 -5.18 6.33
N ALA A 243 11.44 -6.50 6.51
CA ALA A 243 11.62 -7.13 7.82
C ALA A 243 13.03 -6.92 8.38
N VAL A 244 14.08 -7.09 7.56
CA VAL A 244 15.47 -6.88 7.99
C VAL A 244 15.71 -5.44 8.41
N LEU A 245 15.23 -4.46 7.61
CA LEU A 245 15.41 -3.02 7.89
C LEU A 245 14.65 -2.58 9.14
N LEU A 246 13.42 -3.03 9.29
CA LEU A 246 12.56 -2.65 10.42
C LEU A 246 13.04 -3.26 11.73
N TYR A 247 13.48 -4.51 11.74
CA TYR A 247 14.06 -5.14 12.92
C TYR A 247 15.41 -4.55 13.30
N GLU A 248 16.22 -4.09 12.35
CA GLU A 248 17.43 -3.33 12.67
C GLU A 248 17.08 -1.97 13.29
N ALA A 249 16.07 -1.28 12.77
CA ALA A 249 15.59 -0.05 13.40
C ALA A 249 15.07 -0.29 14.82
N LEU A 250 14.31 -1.37 15.05
CA LEU A 250 13.87 -1.78 16.39
C LEU A 250 15.06 -2.03 17.32
N ARG A 251 16.04 -2.85 16.89
CA ARG A 251 17.25 -3.16 17.66
C ARG A 251 18.01 -1.92 18.11
N GLN A 252 18.09 -0.91 17.25
CA GLN A 252 18.81 0.34 17.56
C GLN A 252 18.04 1.26 18.52
N ARG A 253 16.71 1.11 18.59
CA ARG A 253 15.82 1.93 19.42
C ARG A 253 15.46 1.30 20.76
N SER A 254 15.88 0.04 20.99
CA SER A 254 15.63 -0.75 22.20
C SER A 254 16.65 -0.52 23.32
#